data_04764bf95cc20efe1f7517b69d1f99c5
#
_entry.id   04764bf95cc20efe1f7517b69d1f99c5
#
_cell.length_a   1.000
_cell.length_b   1.000
_cell.length_c   1.000
_cell.angle_alpha   90.00
_cell.angle_beta   90.00
_cell.angle_gamma   90.00
#
_symmetry.space_group_name_H-M   'P 1'
#
loop_
_entity.id
_entity.type
_entity.pdbx_description
1 polymer ?
#
loop_
_entity_poly.entity_id
_entity_poly.type
_entity_poly.pdbx_seq_one_letter_code
_entity_poly.pdbx_strand_id
1 'polypeptide(L)'
;SARSLAPQNDLAYKKITFSKLSDNAYAYTAEGDPNTGIVIGDDAVMVIDTQATPVMAQDVIRRIREVTDKPIKYVVLSHYHAVRVLGASAYGADHVIASEATREMIVERGQQDYLSEVQRFPRLFRSVETIPGLTWPTITFKDRMTLFLGRTEVQIIHAGRGHTRGDTIVWLPKERVLFSGDLVEYGATPYCGDAHLQDWPQTLQKLRDLKPLALVPGRGDALTTERAVEDGLAGTQAFITELYEEVKKRAQANQSLKQAYDGAMQALQPRYGNWVIFEHCMPFDVSRAYDEAKGIDHPRIWTAERDIEMWKALEN
;
A
#
# COMPACT_ATOMS: atom_id res chain seq x y z
N SER A 1 -29.79 8.40 -0.49
CA SER A 1 -28.95 8.98 0.56
C SER A 1 -27.54 9.22 0.01
N ALA A 2 -26.96 10.35 0.36
CA ALA A 2 -25.59 10.65 -0.04
C ALA A 2 -24.63 9.62 0.57
N ARG A 3 -23.75 9.02 -0.24
CA ARG A 3 -22.71 8.13 0.25
C ARG A 3 -21.67 8.94 1.03
N SER A 4 -21.05 8.31 2.00
CA SER A 4 -19.94 8.91 2.72
C SER A 4 -18.63 8.72 1.94
N LEU A 5 -17.74 9.71 1.99
CA LEU A 5 -16.39 9.58 1.48
C LEU A 5 -15.62 8.46 2.23
N ALA A 6 -15.91 8.27 3.52
CA ALA A 6 -15.33 7.18 4.30
C ALA A 6 -15.96 5.84 3.91
N PRO A 7 -15.18 4.73 3.91
CA PRO A 7 -15.72 3.41 3.56
C PRO A 7 -16.83 3.00 4.53
N GLN A 8 -18.03 2.78 4.01
CA GLN A 8 -19.21 2.41 4.82
C GLN A 8 -19.05 1.05 5.51
N ASN A 9 -18.33 0.13 4.86
CA ASN A 9 -18.16 -1.25 5.34
C ASN A 9 -16.96 -1.42 6.27
N ASP A 10 -16.23 -0.34 6.57
CA ASP A 10 -14.96 -0.40 7.28
C ASP A 10 -15.07 0.12 8.73
N LEU A 11 -16.19 -0.14 9.39
CA LEU A 11 -16.45 0.34 10.75
C LEU A 11 -16.22 -0.73 11.82
N ALA A 12 -16.24 -2.02 11.47
CA ALA A 12 -16.05 -3.10 12.41
C ALA A 12 -14.57 -3.40 12.68
N TYR A 13 -14.30 -3.88 13.89
CA TYR A 13 -12.96 -4.40 14.22
C TYR A 13 -12.64 -5.61 13.34
N LYS A 14 -11.37 -5.70 12.94
CA LYS A 14 -10.91 -6.78 12.09
C LYS A 14 -10.20 -7.86 12.90
N LYS A 15 -10.32 -9.10 12.44
CA LYS A 15 -9.58 -10.22 13.02
C LYS A 15 -8.13 -10.11 12.57
N ILE A 16 -7.21 -10.15 13.55
CA ILE A 16 -5.78 -10.13 13.29
C ILE A 16 -5.27 -11.55 13.14
N THR A 17 -4.45 -11.78 12.12
CA THR A 17 -3.73 -13.02 11.92
C THR A 17 -2.23 -12.71 11.90
N PHE A 18 -1.45 -13.47 12.67
CA PHE A 18 0.00 -13.33 12.70
C PHE A 18 0.59 -14.65 12.21
N SER A 19 1.00 -14.69 10.94
CA SER A 19 1.37 -15.92 10.24
C SER A 19 2.87 -16.04 10.10
N LYS A 20 3.42 -17.21 10.46
CA LYS A 20 4.81 -17.54 10.18
C LYS A 20 4.93 -18.01 8.73
N LEU A 21 5.81 -17.38 7.95
CA LEU A 21 6.04 -17.70 6.54
C LEU A 21 7.32 -18.50 6.33
N SER A 22 8.29 -18.28 7.18
CA SER A 22 9.55 -19.00 7.25
C SER A 22 10.11 -18.85 8.68
N ASP A 23 11.26 -19.43 8.98
CA ASP A 23 11.84 -19.30 10.32
C ASP A 23 12.11 -17.85 10.72
N ASN A 24 12.27 -16.95 9.75
CA ASN A 24 12.64 -15.57 9.99
C ASN A 24 11.66 -14.55 9.38
N ALA A 25 10.53 -14.96 8.87
CA ALA A 25 9.56 -14.05 8.25
C ALA A 25 8.13 -14.29 8.74
N TYR A 26 7.44 -13.20 9.06
CA TYR A 26 6.06 -13.21 9.54
C TYR A 26 5.23 -12.15 8.82
N ALA A 27 3.93 -12.39 8.75
CA ALA A 27 2.95 -11.43 8.25
C ALA A 27 1.91 -11.12 9.31
N TYR A 28 1.67 -9.82 9.53
CA TYR A 28 0.56 -9.31 10.32
C TYR A 28 -0.53 -8.88 9.36
N THR A 29 -1.67 -9.57 9.36
CA THR A 29 -2.78 -9.28 8.45
C THR A 29 -4.09 -9.10 9.23
N ALA A 30 -5.01 -8.31 8.68
CA ALA A 30 -6.20 -7.88 9.39
C ALA A 30 -7.41 -7.74 8.46
N GLU A 31 -7.80 -8.82 7.79
CA GLU A 31 -9.04 -8.90 6.97
C GLU A 31 -9.20 -7.74 5.98
N GLY A 32 -8.14 -7.41 5.24
CA GLY A 32 -8.17 -6.34 4.25
C GLY A 32 -7.75 -4.96 4.75
N ASP A 33 -7.45 -4.80 6.05
CA ASP A 33 -6.74 -3.62 6.55
C ASP A 33 -5.28 -3.66 6.10
N PRO A 34 -4.55 -2.53 6.21
CA PRO A 34 -3.13 -2.50 5.90
C PRO A 34 -2.31 -3.54 6.66
N ASN A 35 -1.53 -4.31 5.93
CA ASN A 35 -0.66 -5.34 6.49
C ASN A 35 0.68 -4.77 6.94
N THR A 36 1.36 -5.51 7.82
CA THR A 36 2.73 -5.26 8.23
C THR A 36 3.54 -6.53 8.06
N GLY A 37 4.76 -6.39 7.54
CA GLY A 37 5.72 -7.50 7.43
C GLY A 37 6.75 -7.45 8.54
N ILE A 38 7.24 -8.61 8.95
CA ILE A 38 8.25 -8.73 9.99
C ILE A 38 9.35 -9.69 9.53
N VAL A 39 10.61 -9.26 9.65
CA VAL A 39 11.77 -10.11 9.43
C VAL A 39 12.59 -10.17 10.73
N ILE A 40 12.86 -11.39 11.19
CA ILE A 40 13.61 -11.62 12.42
C ILE A 40 14.97 -12.23 12.03
N GLY A 41 16.04 -11.45 12.24
CA GLY A 41 17.38 -11.90 12.00
C GLY A 41 18.02 -12.50 13.27
N ASP A 42 19.34 -12.68 13.25
CA ASP A 42 20.06 -13.26 14.38
C ASP A 42 19.96 -12.39 15.65
N ASP A 43 20.06 -11.06 15.49
CA ASP A 43 20.13 -10.13 16.63
C ASP A 43 19.15 -8.97 16.57
N ALA A 44 18.36 -8.86 15.52
CA ALA A 44 17.50 -7.70 15.30
C ALA A 44 16.26 -8.05 14.49
N VAL A 45 15.24 -7.21 14.63
CA VAL A 45 13.98 -7.29 13.90
C VAL A 45 13.88 -6.11 12.94
N MET A 46 13.34 -6.36 11.74
CA MET A 46 12.92 -5.37 10.76
C MET A 46 11.40 -5.43 10.63
N VAL A 47 10.76 -4.26 10.61
CA VAL A 47 9.33 -4.13 10.39
C VAL A 47 9.13 -3.43 9.04
N ILE A 48 8.23 -3.96 8.20
CA ILE A 48 7.90 -3.40 6.89
C ILE A 48 6.50 -2.82 6.97
N ASP A 49 6.41 -1.51 6.83
CA ASP A 49 5.22 -0.69 7.10
C ASP A 49 4.81 -0.74 8.58
N THR A 50 4.09 0.28 9.05
CA THR A 50 4.05 0.55 10.49
C THR A 50 2.65 0.61 11.07
N GLN A 51 1.61 0.38 10.28
CA GLN A 51 0.24 0.75 10.61
C GLN A 51 0.05 2.28 10.62
N ALA A 52 -1.21 2.71 10.78
CA ALA A 52 -1.57 4.13 10.63
C ALA A 52 -1.19 4.98 11.84
N THR A 53 -1.23 4.40 13.04
CA THR A 53 -0.98 5.14 14.28
C THR A 53 -0.07 4.37 15.22
N PRO A 54 0.61 5.08 16.15
CA PRO A 54 1.40 4.41 17.19
C PRO A 54 0.56 3.44 18.04
N VAL A 55 -0.71 3.75 18.30
CA VAL A 55 -1.59 2.87 19.06
C VAL A 55 -1.83 1.56 18.30
N MET A 56 -2.11 1.62 16.99
CA MET A 56 -2.27 0.41 16.18
C MET A 56 -0.96 -0.37 16.08
N ALA A 57 0.17 0.30 16.01
CA ALA A 57 1.48 -0.32 15.98
C ALA A 57 1.76 -1.15 17.24
N GLN A 58 1.20 -0.78 18.38
CA GLN A 58 1.39 -1.53 19.63
C GLN A 58 0.91 -2.99 19.51
N ASP A 59 -0.14 -3.26 18.75
CA ASP A 59 -0.60 -4.63 18.56
C ASP A 59 0.41 -5.44 17.72
N VAL A 60 1.02 -4.82 16.72
CA VAL A 60 2.10 -5.46 15.95
C VAL A 60 3.28 -5.80 16.86
N ILE A 61 3.70 -4.84 17.69
CA ILE A 61 4.81 -5.03 18.64
C ILE A 61 4.50 -6.17 19.60
N ARG A 62 3.28 -6.21 20.14
CA ARG A 62 2.87 -7.29 21.04
C ARG A 62 3.00 -8.66 20.37
N ARG A 63 2.58 -8.79 19.10
CA ARG A 63 2.72 -10.04 18.34
C ARG A 63 4.18 -10.40 18.12
N ILE A 64 5.01 -9.42 17.80
CA ILE A 64 6.46 -9.64 17.66
C ILE A 64 7.05 -10.19 18.97
N ARG A 65 6.65 -9.61 20.11
CA ARG A 65 7.17 -10.02 21.43
C ARG A 65 6.72 -11.40 21.87
N GLU A 66 5.68 -11.95 21.25
CA GLU A 66 5.29 -13.35 21.47
C GLU A 66 6.30 -14.34 20.87
N VAL A 67 7.09 -13.92 19.87
CA VAL A 67 8.02 -14.80 19.15
C VAL A 67 9.49 -14.44 19.33
N THR A 68 9.80 -13.20 19.75
CA THR A 68 11.20 -12.78 19.96
C THR A 68 11.30 -11.58 20.88
N ASP A 69 12.40 -11.50 21.63
CA ASP A 69 12.77 -10.34 22.45
C ASP A 69 13.82 -9.46 21.76
N LYS A 70 14.24 -9.80 20.55
CA LYS A 70 15.28 -9.06 19.82
C LYS A 70 14.83 -7.62 19.54
N PRO A 71 15.76 -6.65 19.57
CA PRO A 71 15.40 -5.25 19.34
C PRO A 71 14.92 -5.02 17.91
N ILE A 72 13.91 -4.16 17.77
CA ILE A 72 13.44 -3.69 16.48
C ILE A 72 14.38 -2.57 16.04
N LYS A 73 15.26 -2.84 15.09
CA LYS A 73 16.27 -1.88 14.65
C LYS A 73 15.88 -1.12 13.39
N TYR A 74 15.06 -1.71 12.55
CA TYR A 74 14.76 -1.14 11.23
C TYR A 74 13.26 -1.13 10.97
N VAL A 75 12.80 -0.01 10.44
CA VAL A 75 11.50 0.12 9.80
C VAL A 75 11.76 0.40 8.33
N VAL A 76 11.10 -0.33 7.43
CA VAL A 76 11.13 -0.06 5.99
C VAL A 76 9.76 0.47 5.59
N LEU A 77 9.74 1.58 4.87
CA LEU A 77 8.51 2.15 4.30
C LEU A 77 8.39 1.67 2.86
N SER A 78 7.31 0.95 2.56
CA SER A 78 7.06 0.50 1.19
C SER A 78 6.71 1.67 0.27
N HIS A 79 6.07 2.70 0.81
CA HIS A 79 5.75 3.96 0.16
C HIS A 79 5.37 5.01 1.21
N TYR A 80 4.80 6.15 0.78
CA TYR A 80 4.65 7.29 1.68
C TYR A 80 3.27 7.44 2.34
N HIS A 81 2.26 6.65 1.94
CA HIS A 81 0.89 6.85 2.42
C HIS A 81 0.76 6.74 3.93
N ALA A 82 -0.02 7.65 4.51
CA ALA A 82 -0.17 7.79 5.97
C ALA A 82 -0.59 6.50 6.67
N VAL A 83 -1.50 5.72 6.08
CA VAL A 83 -1.95 4.44 6.68
C VAL A 83 -0.84 3.40 6.83
N ARG A 84 0.32 3.63 6.18
CA ARG A 84 1.46 2.71 6.22
C ARG A 84 2.60 3.21 7.11
N VAL A 85 2.65 4.52 7.38
CA VAL A 85 3.90 5.10 7.88
C VAL A 85 3.77 5.83 9.21
N LEU A 86 2.58 6.25 9.62
CA LEU A 86 2.47 7.14 10.78
C LEU A 86 2.48 6.42 12.14
N GLY A 87 2.53 5.08 12.14
CA GLY A 87 2.76 4.31 13.36
C GLY A 87 4.24 4.13 13.71
N ALA A 88 5.15 4.63 12.89
CA ALA A 88 6.59 4.33 12.98
C ALA A 88 7.21 4.63 14.35
N SER A 89 6.83 5.72 15.01
CA SER A 89 7.41 6.12 16.30
C SER A 89 7.27 5.06 17.39
N ALA A 90 6.22 4.23 17.32
CA ALA A 90 5.98 3.23 18.36
C ALA A 90 7.06 2.14 18.40
N TYR A 91 7.71 1.87 17.28
CA TYR A 91 8.68 0.77 17.19
C TYR A 91 10.03 1.12 17.81
N GLY A 92 10.34 2.42 17.97
CA GLY A 92 11.63 2.83 18.53
C GLY A 92 12.83 2.36 17.70
N ALA A 93 12.64 2.19 16.39
CA ALA A 93 13.70 1.67 15.52
C ALA A 93 14.87 2.66 15.40
N ASP A 94 16.10 2.12 15.28
CA ASP A 94 17.28 2.94 15.09
C ASP A 94 17.24 3.67 13.74
N HIS A 95 16.67 3.02 12.71
CA HIS A 95 16.63 3.56 11.35
C HIS A 95 15.29 3.31 10.69
N VAL A 96 14.87 4.29 9.90
CA VAL A 96 13.73 4.20 8.98
C VAL A 96 14.29 4.29 7.56
N ILE A 97 14.04 3.27 6.76
CA ILE A 97 14.57 3.11 5.41
C ILE A 97 13.46 3.34 4.39
N ALA A 98 13.73 4.15 3.38
CA ALA A 98 12.81 4.38 2.27
C ALA A 98 13.59 4.68 0.99
N SER A 99 12.93 4.53 -0.17
CA SER A 99 13.54 5.00 -1.42
C SER A 99 13.66 6.53 -1.43
N GLU A 100 14.61 7.06 -2.19
CA GLU A 100 14.73 8.51 -2.39
C GLU A 100 13.41 9.10 -2.89
N ALA A 101 12.75 8.42 -3.84
CA ALA A 101 11.48 8.86 -4.38
C ALA A 101 10.39 8.92 -3.32
N THR A 102 10.32 7.95 -2.40
CA THR A 102 9.38 7.98 -1.28
C THR A 102 9.64 9.19 -0.39
N ARG A 103 10.91 9.48 -0.05
CA ARG A 103 11.23 10.66 0.76
C ARG A 103 10.81 11.95 0.06
N GLU A 104 11.06 12.05 -1.25
CA GLU A 104 10.63 13.22 -2.03
C GLU A 104 9.11 13.41 -1.97
N MET A 105 8.34 12.32 -2.01
CA MET A 105 6.89 12.40 -1.89
C MET A 105 6.44 12.84 -0.50
N ILE A 106 7.13 12.41 0.55
CA ILE A 106 6.85 12.88 1.92
C ILE A 106 7.08 14.39 2.01
N VAL A 107 8.19 14.88 1.45
CA VAL A 107 8.50 16.33 1.42
C VAL A 107 7.42 17.10 0.67
N GLU A 108 7.03 16.60 -0.50
CA GLU A 108 6.08 17.30 -1.38
C GLU A 108 4.65 17.28 -0.83
N ARG A 109 4.19 16.11 -0.36
CA ARG A 109 2.76 15.89 -0.10
C ARG A 109 2.43 15.07 1.15
N GLY A 110 3.42 14.75 1.97
CA GLY A 110 3.17 13.91 3.15
C GLY A 110 2.14 14.51 4.10
N GLN A 111 2.19 15.80 4.34
CA GLN A 111 1.22 16.48 5.22
C GLN A 111 -0.17 16.48 4.61
N GLN A 112 -0.30 16.72 3.30
CA GLN A 112 -1.59 16.71 2.61
C GLN A 112 -2.18 15.30 2.62
N ASP A 113 -1.36 14.29 2.38
CA ASP A 113 -1.79 12.90 2.43
C ASP A 113 -2.31 12.53 3.82
N TYR A 114 -1.60 12.93 4.87
CA TYR A 114 -2.04 12.72 6.25
C TYR A 114 -3.45 13.29 6.49
N LEU A 115 -3.67 14.56 6.13
CA LEU A 115 -4.96 15.21 6.32
C LEU A 115 -6.07 14.56 5.49
N SER A 116 -5.76 14.16 4.26
CA SER A 116 -6.68 13.45 3.37
C SER A 116 -7.07 12.09 3.97
N GLU A 117 -6.10 11.28 4.37
CA GLU A 117 -6.38 9.92 4.83
C GLU A 117 -7.08 9.86 6.18
N VAL A 118 -6.81 10.79 7.08
CA VAL A 118 -7.51 10.87 8.37
C VAL A 118 -9.02 11.03 8.16
N GLN A 119 -9.46 11.86 7.22
CA GLN A 119 -10.89 12.00 6.96
C GLN A 119 -11.49 10.81 6.22
N ARG A 120 -10.68 10.08 5.44
CA ARG A 120 -11.16 8.93 4.66
C ARG A 120 -11.22 7.63 5.47
N PHE A 121 -10.35 7.48 6.48
CA PHE A 121 -10.22 6.24 7.25
C PHE A 121 -10.34 6.49 8.76
N PRO A 122 -11.51 6.96 9.24
CA PRO A 122 -11.65 7.33 10.66
C PRO A 122 -11.37 6.18 11.63
N ARG A 123 -11.67 4.92 11.25
CA ARG A 123 -11.38 3.77 12.11
C ARG A 123 -9.88 3.52 12.23
N LEU A 124 -9.13 3.62 11.14
CA LEU A 124 -7.67 3.40 11.14
C LEU A 124 -6.93 4.51 11.88
N PHE A 125 -7.51 5.71 11.90
CA PHE A 125 -6.90 6.87 12.56
C PHE A 125 -7.51 7.21 13.91
N ARG A 126 -8.10 6.21 14.60
CA ARG A 126 -8.41 6.35 16.01
C ARG A 126 -7.12 6.64 16.77
N SER A 127 -7.19 7.47 17.79
CA SER A 127 -6.00 7.92 18.53
C SER A 127 -4.99 8.67 17.66
N VAL A 128 -5.50 9.46 16.71
CA VAL A 128 -4.70 10.30 15.82
C VAL A 128 -3.79 11.25 16.60
N GLU A 129 -4.21 11.66 17.81
CA GLU A 129 -3.43 12.51 18.69
C GLU A 129 -2.12 11.88 19.16
N THR A 130 -1.95 10.57 19.02
CA THR A 130 -0.69 9.88 19.37
C THR A 130 0.37 9.97 18.29
N ILE A 131 0.00 10.44 17.09
CA ILE A 131 0.95 10.62 15.99
C ILE A 131 1.79 11.87 16.26
N PRO A 132 3.14 11.74 16.40
CA PRO A 132 3.98 12.88 16.76
C PRO A 132 4.26 13.84 15.59
N GLY A 133 3.98 13.41 14.37
CA GLY A 133 4.26 14.15 13.14
C GLY A 133 4.51 13.17 12.00
N LEU A 134 4.99 13.68 10.87
CA LEU A 134 5.34 12.84 9.72
C LEU A 134 6.49 11.90 10.07
N THR A 135 6.50 10.74 9.43
CA THR A 135 7.61 9.80 9.54
C THR A 135 8.67 10.16 8.52
N TRP A 136 9.90 10.34 8.98
CA TRP A 136 11.02 10.70 8.11
C TRP A 136 12.02 9.56 8.02
N PRO A 137 12.41 9.13 6.79
CA PRO A 137 13.48 8.15 6.66
C PRO A 137 14.81 8.72 7.15
N THR A 138 15.61 7.86 7.77
CA THR A 138 16.97 8.18 8.19
C THR A 138 17.99 7.59 7.24
N ILE A 139 17.58 6.60 6.42
CA ILE A 139 18.40 6.01 5.36
C ILE A 139 17.57 6.00 4.10
N THR A 140 18.12 6.52 3.00
CA THR A 140 17.48 6.43 1.69
C THR A 140 18.39 5.70 0.71
N PHE A 141 17.76 5.09 -0.30
CA PHE A 141 18.45 4.42 -1.40
C PHE A 141 17.74 4.77 -2.71
N LYS A 142 18.44 4.66 -3.82
CA LYS A 142 17.86 4.98 -5.12
C LYS A 142 17.11 3.78 -5.72
N ASP A 143 17.86 2.71 -6.03
CA ASP A 143 17.31 1.56 -6.75
C ASP A 143 17.21 0.31 -5.85
N ARG A 144 18.26 0.04 -5.09
CA ARG A 144 18.28 -1.11 -4.19
C ARG A 144 19.38 -1.00 -3.15
N MET A 145 19.19 -1.73 -2.07
CA MET A 145 20.22 -1.95 -1.06
C MET A 145 20.06 -3.36 -0.48
N THR A 146 21.15 -3.92 0.00
CA THR A 146 21.14 -5.19 0.72
C THR A 146 21.53 -4.94 2.16
N LEU A 147 20.74 -5.49 3.06
CA LEU A 147 20.99 -5.39 4.51
C LEU A 147 21.05 -6.80 5.06
N PHE A 148 22.05 -7.06 5.92
CA PHE A 148 22.18 -8.37 6.56
C PHE A 148 21.73 -8.24 8.02
N LEU A 149 20.68 -8.97 8.37
CA LEU A 149 20.26 -9.13 9.78
C LEU A 149 20.95 -10.39 10.30
N GLY A 150 22.24 -10.25 10.67
CA GLY A 150 23.06 -11.40 10.90
C GLY A 150 23.20 -12.22 9.61
N ARG A 151 22.83 -13.49 9.65
CA ARG A 151 22.88 -14.37 8.47
C ARG A 151 21.73 -14.18 7.49
N THR A 152 20.70 -13.45 7.87
CA THR A 152 19.55 -13.22 6.99
C THR A 152 19.85 -12.10 6.02
N GLU A 153 19.93 -12.43 4.73
CA GLU A 153 20.05 -11.44 3.67
C GLU A 153 18.69 -10.86 3.37
N VAL A 154 18.60 -9.52 3.37
CA VAL A 154 17.38 -8.76 3.08
C VAL A 154 17.69 -7.80 1.95
N GLN A 155 16.98 -7.93 0.82
CA GLN A 155 17.09 -7.01 -0.31
C GLN A 155 15.92 -6.05 -0.28
N ILE A 156 16.22 -4.76 -0.29
CA ILE A 156 15.24 -3.68 -0.27
C ILE A 156 15.33 -3.01 -1.65
N ILE A 157 14.25 -3.08 -2.42
CA ILE A 157 14.32 -2.82 -3.87
C ILE A 157 13.19 -1.88 -4.29
N HIS A 158 13.56 -0.81 -5.00
CA HIS A 158 12.62 -0.01 -5.76
C HIS A 158 12.54 -0.60 -7.17
N ALA A 159 11.57 -1.48 -7.40
CA ALA A 159 11.46 -2.24 -8.66
C ALA A 159 10.89 -1.42 -9.81
N GLY A 160 10.29 -0.27 -9.53
CA GLY A 160 9.67 0.61 -10.53
C GLY A 160 8.44 1.29 -9.98
N ARG A 161 7.86 2.14 -10.80
CA ARG A 161 6.63 2.86 -10.44
C ARG A 161 5.42 1.94 -10.53
N GLY A 162 4.45 2.13 -9.68
CA GLY A 162 3.22 1.36 -9.69
C GLY A 162 2.14 2.09 -8.88
N HIS A 163 1.94 1.67 -7.64
CA HIS A 163 1.01 2.29 -6.71
C HIS A 163 1.40 3.74 -6.38
N THR A 164 2.71 4.00 -6.28
CA THR A 164 3.31 5.33 -6.20
C THR A 164 4.59 5.38 -7.04
N ARG A 165 5.22 6.54 -7.09
CA ARG A 165 6.51 6.71 -7.76
C ARG A 165 7.65 6.04 -7.01
N GLY A 166 7.53 5.83 -5.70
CA GLY A 166 8.62 5.37 -4.84
C GLY A 166 8.47 3.95 -4.28
N ASP A 167 7.54 3.14 -4.79
CA ASP A 167 7.25 1.84 -4.23
C ASP A 167 8.48 0.98 -4.02
N THR A 168 8.56 0.39 -2.85
CA THR A 168 9.67 -0.44 -2.40
C THR A 168 9.16 -1.79 -1.95
N ILE A 169 9.84 -2.85 -2.39
CA ILE A 169 9.59 -4.21 -1.95
C ILE A 169 10.73 -4.68 -1.05
N VAL A 170 10.45 -5.65 -0.20
CA VAL A 170 11.46 -6.34 0.62
C VAL A 170 11.48 -7.80 0.20
N TRP A 171 12.65 -8.28 -0.19
CA TRP A 171 12.85 -9.62 -0.73
C TRP A 171 13.86 -10.39 0.11
N LEU A 172 13.46 -11.58 0.56
CA LEU A 172 14.34 -12.53 1.24
C LEU A 172 14.73 -13.60 0.21
N PRO A 173 15.93 -13.52 -0.39
CA PRO A 173 16.25 -14.37 -1.55
C PRO A 173 16.39 -15.86 -1.19
N LYS A 174 16.88 -16.18 0.00
CA LYS A 174 17.02 -17.56 0.42
C LYS A 174 15.68 -18.20 0.73
N GLU A 175 14.84 -17.50 1.50
CA GLU A 175 13.51 -17.96 1.90
C GLU A 175 12.48 -17.82 0.77
N ARG A 176 12.76 -16.97 -0.20
CA ARG A 176 11.86 -16.60 -1.31
C ARG A 176 10.54 -16.05 -0.80
N VAL A 177 10.62 -15.18 0.18
CA VAL A 177 9.49 -14.43 0.74
C VAL A 177 9.57 -12.99 0.27
N LEU A 178 8.47 -12.48 -0.28
CA LEU A 178 8.36 -11.14 -0.82
C LEU A 178 7.31 -10.33 -0.04
N PHE A 179 7.70 -9.14 0.40
CA PHE A 179 6.76 -8.15 0.96
C PHE A 179 6.58 -7.08 -0.11
N SER A 180 5.38 -6.99 -0.68
CA SER A 180 5.15 -6.19 -1.89
C SER A 180 4.68 -4.76 -1.63
N GLY A 181 4.35 -4.40 -0.38
CA GLY A 181 3.60 -3.17 -0.17
C GLY A 181 2.33 -3.19 -1.03
N ASP A 182 1.87 -2.02 -1.43
CA ASP A 182 0.62 -1.91 -2.20
C ASP A 182 0.80 -2.13 -3.72
N LEU A 183 1.92 -2.69 -4.14
CA LEU A 183 2.06 -3.16 -5.53
C LEU A 183 1.16 -4.37 -5.80
N VAL A 184 0.85 -5.16 -4.77
CA VAL A 184 -0.06 -6.30 -4.88
C VAL A 184 -1.08 -6.23 -3.75
N GLU A 185 -2.35 -6.38 -4.09
CA GLU A 185 -3.43 -6.54 -3.14
C GLU A 185 -4.11 -7.89 -3.38
N TYR A 186 -4.76 -8.44 -2.36
CA TYR A 186 -5.49 -9.69 -2.52
C TYR A 186 -6.89 -9.56 -1.90
N GLY A 187 -7.92 -9.66 -2.74
CA GLY A 187 -9.30 -9.48 -2.30
C GLY A 187 -9.62 -8.06 -1.83
N ALA A 188 -8.74 -7.11 -2.13
CA ALA A 188 -8.88 -5.71 -1.81
C ALA A 188 -8.57 -4.88 -3.06
N THR A 189 -9.29 -3.77 -3.22
CA THR A 189 -9.13 -2.91 -4.39
C THR A 189 -7.82 -2.15 -4.29
N PRO A 190 -6.97 -2.21 -5.33
CA PRO A 190 -5.80 -1.34 -5.40
C PRO A 190 -6.22 0.12 -5.37
N TYR A 191 -5.60 0.91 -4.49
CA TYR A 191 -5.76 2.36 -4.52
C TYR A 191 -4.82 2.92 -5.57
N CYS A 192 -5.35 3.68 -6.51
CA CYS A 192 -4.61 4.17 -7.66
C CYS A 192 -4.52 5.70 -7.73
N GLY A 193 -4.86 6.41 -6.64
CA GLY A 193 -4.89 7.87 -6.63
C GLY A 193 -3.56 8.54 -6.96
N ASP A 194 -2.43 7.87 -6.68
CA ASP A 194 -1.07 8.32 -6.98
C ASP A 194 -0.35 7.40 -7.96
N ALA A 195 -1.08 6.51 -8.63
CA ALA A 195 -0.50 5.44 -9.42
C ALA A 195 0.11 5.91 -10.74
N HIS A 196 1.01 5.07 -11.24
CA HIS A 196 1.52 5.10 -12.61
C HIS A 196 1.03 3.83 -13.29
N LEU A 197 -0.18 3.89 -13.81
CA LEU A 197 -0.90 2.71 -14.29
C LEU A 197 -0.25 2.06 -15.51
N GLN A 198 0.38 2.84 -16.36
CA GLN A 198 1.07 2.32 -17.54
C GLN A 198 2.36 1.56 -17.18
N ASP A 199 3.06 1.99 -16.13
CA ASP A 199 4.31 1.36 -15.69
C ASP A 199 4.10 0.17 -14.77
N TRP A 200 2.99 0.14 -14.05
CA TRP A 200 2.73 -0.85 -13.00
C TRP A 200 2.82 -2.31 -13.49
N PRO A 201 2.28 -2.68 -14.64
CA PRO A 201 2.42 -4.07 -15.13
C PRO A 201 3.87 -4.53 -15.31
N GLN A 202 4.77 -3.66 -15.78
CA GLN A 202 6.20 -3.99 -15.89
C GLN A 202 6.84 -4.17 -14.52
N THR A 203 6.44 -3.36 -13.54
CA THR A 203 6.91 -3.50 -12.16
C THR A 203 6.44 -4.83 -11.57
N LEU A 204 5.18 -5.21 -11.80
CA LEU A 204 4.67 -6.53 -11.39
C LEU A 204 5.44 -7.67 -12.02
N GLN A 205 5.87 -7.53 -13.29
CA GLN A 205 6.67 -8.57 -13.95
C GLN A 205 8.01 -8.77 -13.25
N LYS A 206 8.64 -7.70 -12.74
CA LYS A 206 9.87 -7.82 -11.96
C LYS A 206 9.65 -8.61 -10.67
N LEU A 207 8.50 -8.42 -10.02
CA LEU A 207 8.14 -9.20 -8.84
C LEU A 207 7.95 -10.67 -9.21
N ARG A 208 7.25 -10.92 -10.30
CA ARG A 208 7.03 -12.29 -10.83
C ARG A 208 8.36 -13.00 -11.14
N ASP A 209 9.33 -12.25 -11.69
CA ASP A 209 10.65 -12.78 -12.06
C ASP A 209 11.49 -13.21 -10.83
N LEU A 210 11.21 -12.71 -9.65
CA LEU A 210 11.83 -13.16 -8.40
C LEU A 210 11.39 -14.58 -8.02
N LYS A 211 10.27 -15.04 -8.54
CA LYS A 211 9.67 -16.35 -8.26
C LYS A 211 9.42 -16.57 -6.76
N PRO A 212 8.64 -15.71 -6.10
CA PRO A 212 8.39 -15.86 -4.67
C PRO A 212 7.60 -17.14 -4.38
N LEU A 213 7.94 -17.80 -3.27
CA LEU A 213 7.15 -18.89 -2.70
C LEU A 213 6.03 -18.36 -1.81
N ALA A 214 6.26 -17.19 -1.20
CA ALA A 214 5.26 -16.50 -0.41
C ALA A 214 5.32 -15.00 -0.70
N LEU A 215 4.16 -14.35 -0.65
CA LEU A 215 4.04 -12.91 -0.86
C LEU A 215 3.06 -12.34 0.15
N VAL A 216 3.49 -11.30 0.86
CA VAL A 216 2.63 -10.53 1.74
C VAL A 216 2.14 -9.30 0.96
N PRO A 217 0.83 -9.25 0.62
CA PRO A 217 0.28 -8.09 -0.08
C PRO A 217 0.13 -6.89 0.86
N GLY A 218 -0.23 -5.74 0.32
CA GLY A 218 -0.52 -4.57 1.12
C GLY A 218 -1.78 -4.74 1.95
N ARG A 219 -2.80 -5.35 1.38
CA ARG A 219 -4.06 -5.74 2.04
C ARG A 219 -4.42 -7.15 1.59
N GLY A 220 -5.01 -7.92 2.48
CA GLY A 220 -5.44 -9.29 2.23
C GLY A 220 -4.53 -10.32 2.88
N ASP A 221 -4.92 -11.59 2.79
CA ASP A 221 -4.17 -12.68 3.42
C ASP A 221 -2.79 -12.86 2.78
N ALA A 222 -1.83 -13.32 3.57
CA ALA A 222 -0.54 -13.73 3.04
C ALA A 222 -0.72 -14.88 2.03
N LEU A 223 -0.03 -14.79 0.90
CA LEU A 223 -0.08 -15.77 -0.18
C LEU A 223 1.08 -16.73 0.01
N THR A 224 0.79 -18.01 0.27
CA THR A 224 1.79 -18.96 0.78
C THR A 224 2.05 -20.14 -0.16
N THR A 225 1.53 -20.08 -1.38
CA THR A 225 1.84 -21.05 -2.46
C THR A 225 2.19 -20.28 -3.72
N GLU A 226 2.94 -20.92 -4.62
CA GLU A 226 3.27 -20.31 -5.92
C GLU A 226 2.01 -19.94 -6.69
N ARG A 227 0.97 -20.77 -6.63
CA ARG A 227 -0.31 -20.50 -7.28
C ARG A 227 -1.00 -19.28 -6.70
N ALA A 228 -1.05 -19.17 -5.37
CA ALA A 228 -1.68 -18.03 -4.70
C ALA A 228 -0.92 -16.72 -5.01
N VAL A 229 0.42 -16.77 -5.03
CA VAL A 229 1.25 -15.64 -5.43
C VAL A 229 0.90 -15.17 -6.83
N GLU A 230 0.85 -16.10 -7.79
CA GLU A 230 0.49 -15.74 -9.17
C GLU A 230 -0.93 -15.20 -9.27
N ASP A 231 -1.88 -15.77 -8.53
CA ASP A 231 -3.25 -15.26 -8.49
C ASP A 231 -3.32 -13.82 -7.98
N GLY A 232 -2.51 -13.49 -6.96
CA GLY A 232 -2.43 -12.12 -6.42
C GLY A 232 -1.83 -11.14 -7.43
N LEU A 233 -0.75 -11.53 -8.08
CA LEU A 233 -0.10 -10.72 -9.13
C LEU A 233 -1.04 -10.50 -10.31
N ALA A 234 -1.63 -11.57 -10.81
CA ALA A 234 -2.53 -11.54 -11.97
C ALA A 234 -3.81 -10.75 -11.67
N GLY A 235 -4.37 -10.90 -10.46
CA GLY A 235 -5.58 -10.19 -10.05
C GLY A 235 -5.37 -8.68 -9.96
N THR A 236 -4.25 -8.26 -9.37
CA THR A 236 -3.88 -6.85 -9.31
C THR A 236 -3.66 -6.30 -10.72
N GLN A 237 -2.91 -7.02 -11.54
CA GLN A 237 -2.62 -6.60 -12.92
C GLN A 237 -3.90 -6.46 -13.74
N ALA A 238 -4.82 -7.41 -13.62
CA ALA A 238 -6.09 -7.37 -14.33
C ALA A 238 -6.91 -6.14 -13.95
N PHE A 239 -6.99 -5.83 -12.64
CA PHE A 239 -7.73 -4.66 -12.17
C PHE A 239 -7.15 -3.37 -12.72
N ILE A 240 -5.84 -3.14 -12.56
CA ILE A 240 -5.23 -1.86 -12.97
C ILE A 240 -5.27 -1.70 -14.49
N THR A 241 -5.13 -2.78 -15.26
CA THR A 241 -5.19 -2.75 -16.71
C THR A 241 -6.61 -2.42 -17.19
N GLU A 242 -7.61 -3.09 -16.63
CA GLU A 242 -9.02 -2.85 -16.99
C GLU A 242 -9.45 -1.44 -16.61
N LEU A 243 -9.06 -0.97 -15.42
CA LEU A 243 -9.33 0.40 -14.98
C LEU A 243 -8.76 1.41 -15.99
N TYR A 244 -7.49 1.28 -16.30
CA TYR A 244 -6.82 2.24 -17.19
C TYR A 244 -7.43 2.23 -18.59
N GLU A 245 -7.67 1.06 -19.17
CA GLU A 245 -8.26 0.93 -20.49
C GLU A 245 -9.67 1.52 -20.58
N GLU A 246 -10.52 1.25 -19.57
CA GLU A 246 -11.87 1.81 -19.52
C GLU A 246 -11.87 3.33 -19.43
N VAL A 247 -11.00 3.89 -18.59
CA VAL A 247 -10.93 5.34 -18.41
C VAL A 247 -10.28 6.00 -19.63
N LYS A 248 -9.21 5.40 -20.16
CA LYS A 248 -8.47 5.93 -21.31
C LYS A 248 -9.36 6.09 -22.54
N LYS A 249 -10.13 5.05 -22.88
CA LYS A 249 -11.01 5.14 -24.06
C LYS A 249 -12.04 6.25 -23.94
N ARG A 250 -12.55 6.52 -22.74
CA ARG A 250 -13.52 7.57 -22.50
C ARG A 250 -12.87 8.96 -22.50
N ALA A 251 -11.70 9.08 -21.92
CA ALA A 251 -10.93 10.32 -21.94
C ALA A 251 -10.55 10.70 -23.38
N GLN A 252 -10.13 9.72 -24.18
CA GLN A 252 -9.80 9.94 -25.59
C GLN A 252 -11.02 10.28 -26.45
N ALA A 253 -12.21 9.84 -26.05
CA ALA A 253 -13.47 10.21 -26.68
C ALA A 253 -14.01 11.57 -26.16
N ASN A 254 -13.21 12.31 -25.41
CA ASN A 254 -13.56 13.61 -24.82
C ASN A 254 -14.79 13.57 -23.89
N GLN A 255 -15.03 12.43 -23.26
CA GLN A 255 -16.05 12.34 -22.23
C GLN A 255 -15.55 13.05 -20.95
N SER A 256 -16.49 13.52 -20.14
CA SER A 256 -16.17 14.15 -18.85
C SER A 256 -15.65 13.14 -17.84
N LEU A 257 -15.02 13.63 -16.77
CA LEU A 257 -14.60 12.77 -15.66
C LEU A 257 -15.78 11.97 -15.09
N LYS A 258 -16.94 12.61 -14.92
CA LYS A 258 -18.16 11.96 -14.43
C LYS A 258 -18.60 10.82 -15.34
N GLN A 259 -18.59 11.05 -16.66
CA GLN A 259 -18.94 10.03 -17.64
C GLN A 259 -17.94 8.85 -17.59
N ALA A 260 -16.65 9.16 -17.47
CA ALA A 260 -15.61 8.14 -17.34
C ALA A 260 -15.79 7.33 -16.04
N TYR A 261 -16.12 8.00 -14.93
CA TYR A 261 -16.40 7.36 -13.66
C TYR A 261 -17.59 6.40 -13.74
N ASP A 262 -18.71 6.89 -14.26
CA ASP A 262 -19.93 6.07 -14.39
C ASP A 262 -19.68 4.83 -15.26
N GLY A 263 -18.97 5.02 -16.36
CA GLY A 263 -18.62 3.92 -17.25
C GLY A 263 -17.67 2.90 -16.64
N ALA A 264 -16.66 3.38 -15.95
CA ALA A 264 -15.70 2.50 -15.26
C ALA A 264 -16.38 1.72 -14.13
N MET A 265 -17.25 2.37 -13.36
CA MET A 265 -18.02 1.67 -12.30
C MET A 265 -18.88 0.56 -12.90
N GLN A 266 -19.59 0.84 -13.99
CA GLN A 266 -20.40 -0.16 -14.67
C GLN A 266 -19.59 -1.35 -15.17
N ALA A 267 -18.38 -1.08 -15.71
CA ALA A 267 -17.52 -2.11 -16.26
C ALA A 267 -16.83 -2.97 -15.18
N LEU A 268 -16.40 -2.36 -14.08
CA LEU A 268 -15.56 -3.04 -13.10
C LEU A 268 -16.36 -3.64 -11.92
N GLN A 269 -17.48 -3.05 -11.57
CA GLN A 269 -18.28 -3.51 -10.41
C GLN A 269 -18.67 -4.99 -10.47
N PRO A 270 -19.06 -5.58 -11.60
CA PRO A 270 -19.41 -7.00 -11.63
C PRO A 270 -18.28 -7.94 -11.20
N ARG A 271 -17.02 -7.58 -11.49
CA ARG A 271 -15.85 -8.43 -11.15
C ARG A 271 -15.21 -8.06 -9.83
N TYR A 272 -15.20 -6.78 -9.49
CA TYR A 272 -14.39 -6.27 -8.38
C TYR A 272 -15.19 -5.60 -7.26
N GLY A 273 -16.49 -5.46 -7.44
CA GLY A 273 -17.34 -4.74 -6.46
C GLY A 273 -17.33 -5.33 -5.06
N ASN A 274 -16.98 -6.61 -4.92
CA ASN A 274 -16.89 -7.28 -3.62
C ASN A 274 -15.51 -7.12 -2.95
N TRP A 275 -14.54 -6.57 -3.66
CA TRP A 275 -13.21 -6.36 -3.08
C TRP A 275 -13.27 -5.28 -2.02
N VAL A 276 -12.52 -5.46 -0.96
CA VAL A 276 -12.44 -4.51 0.15
C VAL A 276 -12.12 -3.12 -0.39
N ILE A 277 -12.81 -2.12 0.12
CA ILE A 277 -12.69 -0.69 -0.21
C ILE A 277 -12.91 -0.33 -1.70
N PHE A 278 -13.63 -1.17 -2.47
CA PHE A 278 -13.89 -0.88 -3.89
C PHE A 278 -14.58 0.48 -4.10
N GLU A 279 -15.70 0.73 -3.43
CA GLU A 279 -16.45 1.98 -3.60
C GLU A 279 -15.65 3.19 -3.13
N HIS A 280 -14.81 3.02 -2.12
CA HIS A 280 -13.94 4.08 -1.63
C HIS A 280 -12.86 4.43 -2.66
N CYS A 281 -12.19 3.42 -3.24
CA CYS A 281 -11.07 3.64 -4.14
C CYS A 281 -11.49 4.18 -5.51
N MET A 282 -12.62 3.75 -6.04
CA MET A 282 -12.97 4.02 -7.44
C MET A 282 -13.00 5.51 -7.81
N PRO A 283 -13.51 6.44 -7.01
CA PRO A 283 -13.46 7.86 -7.37
C PRO A 283 -12.02 8.36 -7.56
N PHE A 284 -11.11 7.98 -6.65
CA PHE A 284 -9.69 8.34 -6.73
C PHE A 284 -9.01 7.66 -7.91
N ASP A 285 -9.31 6.38 -8.10
CA ASP A 285 -8.70 5.55 -9.14
C ASP A 285 -9.05 6.07 -10.53
N VAL A 286 -10.33 6.37 -10.76
CA VAL A 286 -10.79 6.92 -12.05
C VAL A 286 -10.21 8.31 -12.27
N SER A 287 -10.20 9.17 -11.25
CA SER A 287 -9.66 10.52 -11.37
C SER A 287 -8.19 10.50 -11.78
N ARG A 288 -7.39 9.62 -11.17
CA ARG A 288 -5.96 9.49 -11.52
C ARG A 288 -5.78 8.87 -12.90
N ALA A 289 -6.52 7.83 -13.22
CA ALA A 289 -6.46 7.20 -14.56
C ALA A 289 -6.81 8.21 -15.66
N TYR A 290 -7.80 9.05 -15.41
CA TYR A 290 -8.21 10.12 -16.34
C TYR A 290 -7.07 11.12 -16.56
N ASP A 291 -6.44 11.58 -15.48
CA ASP A 291 -5.30 12.49 -15.56
C ASP A 291 -4.11 11.84 -16.32
N GLU A 292 -3.81 10.60 -16.01
CA GLU A 292 -2.71 9.90 -16.71
C GLU A 292 -3.01 9.73 -18.19
N ALA A 293 -4.25 9.40 -18.55
CA ALA A 293 -4.68 9.30 -19.95
C ALA A 293 -4.61 10.64 -20.69
N LYS A 294 -4.70 11.75 -19.98
CA LYS A 294 -4.52 13.11 -20.54
C LYS A 294 -3.05 13.56 -20.55
N GLY A 295 -2.11 12.69 -20.18
CA GLY A 295 -0.69 12.99 -20.24
C GLY A 295 -0.10 13.60 -18.96
N ILE A 296 -0.83 13.61 -17.86
CA ILE A 296 -0.31 14.10 -16.59
C ILE A 296 0.47 12.96 -15.92
N ASP A 297 1.78 12.98 -16.04
CA ASP A 297 2.63 11.94 -15.45
C ASP A 297 2.78 12.08 -13.93
N HIS A 298 2.93 13.30 -13.42
CA HIS A 298 3.06 13.55 -11.98
C HIS A 298 1.68 13.64 -11.33
N PRO A 299 1.30 12.70 -10.46
CA PRO A 299 -0.04 12.70 -9.86
C PRO A 299 -0.30 13.99 -9.08
N ARG A 300 -1.47 14.60 -9.31
CA ARG A 300 -1.87 15.79 -8.56
C ARG A 300 -2.14 15.41 -7.11
N ILE A 301 -1.78 16.32 -6.20
CA ILE A 301 -1.89 16.08 -4.76
C ILE A 301 -3.35 15.95 -4.34
N TRP A 302 -3.66 14.91 -3.56
CA TRP A 302 -4.95 14.75 -2.91
C TRP A 302 -4.94 15.51 -1.59
N THR A 303 -5.53 16.72 -1.60
CA THR A 303 -5.79 17.45 -0.37
C THR A 303 -7.15 17.04 0.19
N ALA A 304 -7.37 17.27 1.48
CA ALA A 304 -8.68 17.00 2.09
C ALA A 304 -9.81 17.74 1.34
N GLU A 305 -9.54 18.95 0.85
CA GLU A 305 -10.51 19.75 0.08
C GLU A 305 -10.76 19.15 -1.29
N ARG A 306 -9.71 18.71 -1.99
CA ARG A 306 -9.85 18.08 -3.31
C ARG A 306 -10.64 16.78 -3.23
N ASP A 307 -10.43 16.00 -2.17
CA ASP A 307 -11.19 14.76 -1.96
C ASP A 307 -12.70 15.05 -1.97
N ILE A 308 -13.12 16.07 -1.23
CA ILE A 308 -14.53 16.43 -1.10
C ILE A 308 -15.07 16.97 -2.42
N GLU A 309 -14.33 17.82 -3.10
CA GLU A 309 -14.73 18.38 -4.41
C GLU A 309 -14.92 17.26 -5.44
N MET A 310 -13.96 16.35 -5.52
CA MET A 310 -14.02 15.19 -6.40
C MET A 310 -15.23 14.31 -6.07
N TRP A 311 -15.42 13.99 -4.79
CA TRP A 311 -16.54 13.17 -4.33
C TRP A 311 -17.87 13.75 -4.74
N LYS A 312 -18.08 15.06 -4.50
CA LYS A 312 -19.30 15.75 -4.89
C LYS A 312 -19.54 15.74 -6.40
N ALA A 313 -18.46 15.91 -7.18
CA ALA A 313 -18.56 15.92 -8.63
C ALA A 313 -18.94 14.56 -9.20
N LEU A 314 -18.47 13.46 -8.59
CA LEU A 314 -18.68 12.11 -9.10
C LEU A 314 -19.96 11.45 -8.58
N GLU A 315 -20.37 11.77 -7.37
CA GLU A 315 -21.55 11.14 -6.75
C GLU A 315 -22.87 11.86 -7.03
N ASN A 316 -22.82 13.01 -7.65
CA ASN A 316 -24.04 13.75 -8.02
C ASN A 316 -24.55 13.34 -9.42
#